data_1eb79033896a232312ae1ff8284ee404
#
_entry.id   1eb79033896a232312ae1ff8284ee404
#
_cell.length_a   1.000
_cell.length_b   1.000
_cell.length_c   1.000
_cell.angle_alpha   90.00
_cell.angle_beta   90.00
_cell.angle_gamma   90.00
#
_symmetry.space_group_name_H-M   'P 1'
#
loop_
_entity.id
_entity.type
_entity.pdbx_description
1 polymer ?
#
loop_
_entity_poly.entity_id
_entity_poly.type
_entity_poly.pdbx_seq_one_letter_code
_entity_poly.pdbx_strand_id
1 'polypeptide(L)'
;MKKKLVCDALMMALFKQKFPTGVIMHTDRGSQYCSTQYKNIIKTYKLIGSMSRKGNCWDNAISESFFHTLKVELIHENYYKTREEARQSIFQYIEVYYNQERIHSSIDYKTPYEVECAC
;
A
#
# COMPACT_ATOMS: atom_id res chain seq x y z
N MET A 1 -3.98 3.22 15.33
CA MET A 1 -3.79 2.03 14.48
C MET A 1 -3.13 0.93 15.29
N LYS A 2 -3.64 -0.26 15.21
CA LYS A 2 -3.13 -1.39 15.99
C LYS A 2 -1.96 -2.06 15.24
N LYS A 3 -0.97 -2.54 16.02
CA LYS A 3 0.17 -3.29 15.47
C LYS A 3 -0.26 -4.48 14.61
N LYS A 4 -1.31 -5.18 15.05
CA LYS A 4 -1.86 -6.34 14.32
C LYS A 4 -2.33 -5.97 12.92
N LEU A 5 -2.99 -4.82 12.75
CA LEU A 5 -3.49 -4.39 11.45
C LEU A 5 -2.36 -4.25 10.42
N VAL A 6 -1.27 -3.64 10.83
CA VAL A 6 -0.10 -3.44 9.97
C VAL A 6 0.55 -4.78 9.58
N CYS A 7 0.70 -5.66 10.56
CA CYS A 7 1.27 -6.99 10.31
C CYS A 7 0.38 -7.84 9.41
N ASP A 8 -0.93 -7.80 9.62
CA ASP A 8 -1.88 -8.53 8.77
C ASP A 8 -1.86 -7.99 7.33
N ALA A 9 -1.81 -6.67 7.16
CA ALA A 9 -1.73 -6.07 5.83
C ALA A 9 -0.45 -6.48 5.10
N LEU A 10 0.69 -6.47 5.80
CA LEU A 10 1.95 -6.89 5.21
C LEU A 10 1.92 -8.37 4.80
N MET A 11 1.38 -9.24 5.67
CA MET A 11 1.25 -10.67 5.35
C MET A 11 0.34 -10.90 4.15
N MET A 12 -0.77 -10.15 4.02
CA MET A 12 -1.63 -10.22 2.85
C MET A 12 -0.89 -9.84 1.57
N ALA A 13 -0.10 -8.77 1.62
CA ALA A 13 0.69 -8.33 0.48
C ALA A 13 1.73 -9.38 0.08
N LEU A 14 2.43 -9.95 1.04
CA LEU A 14 3.43 -11.00 0.79
C LEU A 14 2.78 -12.24 0.18
N PHE A 15 1.67 -12.68 0.72
CA PHE A 15 0.94 -13.84 0.19
C PHE A 15 0.51 -13.59 -1.25
N LYS A 16 -0.07 -12.43 -1.53
CA LYS A 16 -0.54 -12.06 -2.87
C LYS A 16 0.60 -12.04 -3.89
N GLN A 17 1.77 -11.56 -3.48
CA GLN A 17 2.95 -11.48 -4.35
C GLN A 17 3.84 -12.72 -4.29
N LYS A 18 3.36 -13.80 -3.70
CA LYS A 18 4.06 -15.09 -3.61
C LYS A 18 5.39 -14.99 -2.86
N PHE A 19 5.41 -14.23 -1.77
CA PHE A 19 6.55 -14.09 -0.86
C PHE A 19 7.87 -13.71 -1.55
N PRO A 20 7.93 -12.57 -2.28
CA PRO A 20 9.17 -12.12 -2.90
C PRO A 20 10.19 -11.75 -1.82
N THR A 21 11.48 -11.93 -2.12
CA THR A 21 12.58 -11.55 -1.22
C THR A 21 13.28 -10.28 -1.73
N GLY A 22 13.96 -9.57 -0.83
CA GLY A 22 14.74 -8.40 -1.19
C GLY A 22 13.92 -7.16 -1.52
N VAL A 23 12.61 -7.20 -1.30
CA VAL A 23 11.73 -6.05 -1.55
C VAL A 23 11.91 -5.02 -0.44
N ILE A 24 12.00 -3.76 -0.82
CA ILE A 24 12.07 -2.65 0.13
C ILE A 24 10.66 -2.37 0.66
N MET A 25 10.52 -2.45 1.98
CA MET A 25 9.29 -2.09 2.67
C MET A 25 9.47 -0.76 3.37
N HIS A 26 8.95 0.31 2.76
CA HIS A 26 9.10 1.67 3.28
C HIS A 26 7.90 2.04 4.15
N THR A 27 8.17 2.60 5.33
CA THR A 27 7.13 3.07 6.26
C THR A 27 7.52 4.41 6.86
N ASP A 28 6.56 5.05 7.53
CA ASP A 28 6.87 6.17 8.40
C ASP A 28 7.40 5.65 9.75
N ARG A 29 7.58 6.54 10.73
CA ARG A 29 8.07 6.18 12.06
C ARG A 29 6.96 5.87 13.06
N GLY A 30 5.77 5.51 12.59
CA GLY A 30 4.68 5.11 13.48
C GLY A 30 5.08 3.96 14.40
N SER A 31 4.60 3.98 15.64
CA SER A 31 4.98 2.98 16.64
C SER A 31 4.65 1.54 16.22
N GLN A 32 3.61 1.36 15.42
CA GLN A 32 3.21 0.05 14.90
C GLN A 32 4.28 -0.58 13.99
N TYR A 33 5.07 0.24 13.28
CA TYR A 33 6.17 -0.23 12.44
C TYR A 33 7.47 -0.46 13.22
N CYS A 34 7.51 -0.04 14.47
CA CYS A 34 8.64 -0.26 15.36
C CYS A 34 8.44 -1.49 16.27
N SER A 35 7.32 -2.19 16.12
CA SER A 35 7.02 -3.36 16.96
C SER A 35 7.93 -4.53 16.62
N THR A 36 8.19 -5.37 17.64
CA THR A 36 8.97 -6.60 17.46
C THR A 36 8.31 -7.53 16.44
N GLN A 37 6.99 -7.63 16.48
CA GLN A 37 6.22 -8.46 15.55
C GLN A 37 6.45 -8.04 14.09
N TYR A 38 6.36 -6.74 13.80
CA TYR A 38 6.61 -6.21 12.47
C TYR A 38 8.05 -6.48 12.02
N LYS A 39 9.02 -6.19 12.88
CA LYS A 39 10.44 -6.42 12.59
C LYS A 39 10.75 -7.89 12.33
N ASN A 40 10.09 -8.80 13.04
CA ASN A 40 10.25 -10.23 12.81
C ASN A 40 9.74 -10.66 11.44
N ILE A 41 8.64 -10.09 10.95
CA ILE A 41 8.13 -10.37 9.59
C ILE A 41 9.16 -9.92 8.55
N ILE A 42 9.67 -8.71 8.70
CA ILE A 42 10.69 -8.16 7.78
C ILE A 42 11.90 -9.10 7.69
N LYS A 43 12.39 -9.54 8.84
CA LYS A 43 13.54 -10.44 8.91
C LYS A 43 13.25 -11.83 8.37
N THR A 44 12.13 -12.43 8.77
CA THR A 44 11.76 -13.81 8.42
C THR A 44 11.59 -13.96 6.90
N TYR A 45 10.94 -13.00 6.27
CA TYR A 45 10.67 -13.05 4.84
C TYR A 45 11.73 -12.33 3.98
N LYS A 46 12.86 -11.97 4.58
CA LYS A 46 14.01 -11.37 3.89
C LYS A 46 13.67 -10.10 3.13
N LEU A 47 12.86 -9.26 3.75
CA LEU A 47 12.54 -7.93 3.24
C LEU A 47 13.59 -6.93 3.72
N ILE A 48 13.65 -5.78 3.05
CA ILE A 48 14.53 -4.68 3.44
C ILE A 48 13.67 -3.58 4.05
N GLY A 49 13.83 -3.35 5.35
CA GLY A 49 13.12 -2.30 6.05
C GLY A 49 13.70 -0.93 5.73
N SER A 50 12.82 0.05 5.49
CA SER A 50 13.18 1.44 5.28
C SER A 50 12.17 2.31 6.01
N MET A 51 12.65 3.34 6.71
CA MET A 51 11.78 4.28 7.41
C MET A 51 12.01 5.70 6.95
N SER A 52 10.93 6.50 6.94
CA SER A 52 11.01 7.93 6.68
C SER A 52 11.96 8.60 7.65
N ARG A 53 12.66 9.62 7.18
CA ARG A 53 13.49 10.46 8.04
C ARG A 53 12.59 11.23 9.00
N LYS A 54 13.08 11.43 10.23
CA LYS A 54 12.32 12.15 11.25
C LYS A 54 11.95 13.55 10.77
N GLY A 55 10.66 13.89 10.83
CA GLY A 55 10.16 15.20 10.45
C GLY A 55 10.15 15.50 8.95
N ASN A 56 10.41 14.51 8.10
CA ASN A 56 10.44 14.72 6.65
C ASN A 56 9.19 14.14 5.99
N CYS A 57 8.23 15.01 5.67
CA CYS A 57 6.97 14.62 5.04
C CYS A 57 7.13 14.18 3.58
N TRP A 58 8.20 14.56 2.90
CA TRP A 58 8.43 14.18 1.51
C TRP A 58 8.66 12.67 1.33
N ASP A 59 9.20 12.02 2.36
CA ASP A 59 9.49 10.59 2.30
C ASP A 59 8.22 9.73 2.17
N ASN A 60 7.05 10.26 2.52
CA ASN A 60 5.77 9.55 2.47
C ASN A 60 4.83 10.08 1.38
N ALA A 61 5.26 11.00 0.55
CA ALA A 61 4.40 11.70 -0.41
C ALA A 61 3.71 10.76 -1.40
N ILE A 62 4.38 9.69 -1.82
CA ILE A 62 3.81 8.73 -2.78
C ILE A 62 2.61 8.00 -2.18
N SER A 63 2.73 7.51 -0.95
CA SER A 63 1.65 6.84 -0.25
C SER A 63 0.49 7.80 0.03
N GLU A 64 0.79 9.01 0.47
CA GLU A 64 -0.23 10.04 0.72
C GLU A 64 -0.97 10.41 -0.55
N SER A 65 -0.29 10.48 -1.69
CA SER A 65 -0.88 10.73 -2.99
C SER A 65 -1.89 9.64 -3.39
N PHE A 66 -1.55 8.38 -3.14
CA PHE A 66 -2.50 7.28 -3.37
C PHE A 66 -3.78 7.44 -2.56
N PHE A 67 -3.67 7.72 -1.27
CA PHE A 67 -4.84 7.88 -0.41
C PHE A 67 -5.68 9.09 -0.80
N HIS A 68 -5.04 10.18 -1.21
CA HIS A 68 -5.75 11.36 -1.72
C HIS A 68 -6.55 10.99 -2.98
N THR A 69 -5.93 10.31 -3.91
CA THR A 69 -6.58 9.87 -5.16
C THR A 69 -7.77 8.95 -4.87
N LEU A 70 -7.61 7.98 -3.98
CA LEU A 70 -8.68 7.07 -3.57
C LEU A 70 -9.87 7.85 -3.00
N LYS A 71 -9.61 8.80 -2.12
CA LYS A 71 -10.66 9.61 -1.49
C LYS A 71 -11.41 10.46 -2.51
N VAL A 72 -10.69 11.15 -3.39
CA VAL A 72 -11.29 12.06 -4.37
C VAL A 72 -12.01 11.28 -5.47
N GLU A 73 -11.43 10.23 -6.00
CA GLU A 73 -11.99 9.51 -7.16
C GLU A 73 -13.08 8.53 -6.78
N LEU A 74 -13.06 8.00 -5.55
CA LEU A 74 -14.02 6.98 -5.14
C LEU A 74 -14.84 7.36 -3.92
N ILE A 75 -14.18 7.63 -2.80
CA ILE A 75 -14.88 7.73 -1.50
C ILE A 75 -15.83 8.92 -1.46
N HIS A 76 -15.41 10.08 -1.94
CA HIS A 76 -16.24 11.30 -1.92
C HIS A 76 -17.40 11.24 -2.91
N GLU A 77 -17.32 10.40 -3.92
CA GLU A 77 -18.34 10.27 -4.96
C GLU A 77 -19.39 9.19 -4.66
N ASN A 78 -19.22 8.44 -3.57
CA ASN A 78 -20.08 7.31 -3.26
C ASN A 78 -20.55 7.35 -1.80
N TYR A 79 -21.71 6.77 -1.57
CA TYR A 79 -22.24 6.53 -0.24
C TYR A 79 -22.36 5.02 -0.01
N TYR A 80 -21.83 4.56 1.10
CA TYR A 80 -21.86 3.14 1.45
C TYR A 80 -22.73 2.91 2.69
N LYS A 81 -23.72 2.02 2.59
CA LYS A 81 -24.59 1.69 3.70
C LYS A 81 -23.89 0.80 4.73
N THR A 82 -22.96 -0.04 4.29
CA THR A 82 -22.27 -0.98 5.15
C THR A 82 -20.77 -0.95 4.87
N ARG A 83 -19.98 -1.46 5.83
CA ARG A 83 -18.54 -1.61 5.66
C ARG A 83 -18.20 -2.61 4.55
N GLU A 84 -19.03 -3.64 4.38
CA GLU A 84 -18.82 -4.64 3.34
C GLU A 84 -18.98 -4.04 1.93
N GLU A 85 -19.97 -3.19 1.73
CA GLU A 85 -20.14 -2.48 0.46
C GLU A 85 -18.91 -1.60 0.16
N ALA A 86 -18.43 -0.87 1.17
CA ALA A 86 -17.25 -0.04 1.02
C ALA A 86 -16.01 -0.89 0.69
N ARG A 87 -15.84 -2.01 1.37
CA ARG A 87 -14.70 -2.91 1.15
C ARG A 87 -14.68 -3.45 -0.27
N GLN A 88 -15.82 -3.91 -0.77
CA GLN A 88 -15.92 -4.43 -2.13
C GLN A 88 -15.66 -3.36 -3.17
N SER A 89 -16.19 -2.16 -2.98
CA SER A 89 -15.98 -1.04 -3.88
C SER A 89 -14.52 -0.62 -3.92
N ILE A 90 -13.86 -0.52 -2.78
CA ILE A 90 -12.43 -0.17 -2.67
C ILE A 90 -11.58 -1.26 -3.31
N PHE A 91 -11.87 -2.52 -3.04
CA PHE A 91 -11.14 -3.65 -3.63
C PHE A 91 -11.21 -3.61 -5.16
N GLN A 92 -12.41 -3.42 -5.71
CA GLN A 92 -12.59 -3.34 -7.16
C GLN A 92 -11.88 -2.12 -7.74
N TYR A 93 -11.94 -0.97 -7.08
CA TYR A 93 -11.23 0.22 -7.51
C TYR A 93 -9.73 -0.01 -7.59
N ILE A 94 -9.13 -0.59 -6.56
CA ILE A 94 -7.69 -0.81 -6.49
C ILE A 94 -7.26 -1.89 -7.49
N GLU A 95 -7.88 -3.05 -7.45
CA GLU A 95 -7.43 -4.21 -8.21
C GLU A 95 -7.71 -4.11 -9.71
N VAL A 96 -8.84 -3.54 -10.08
CA VAL A 96 -9.23 -3.45 -11.50
C VAL A 96 -8.89 -2.08 -12.07
N TYR A 97 -9.42 -1.02 -11.50
CA TYR A 97 -9.27 0.30 -12.10
C TYR A 97 -7.87 0.90 -11.87
N TYR A 98 -7.47 1.04 -10.60
CA TYR A 98 -6.23 1.75 -10.25
C TYR A 98 -5.00 1.02 -10.80
N ASN A 99 -4.91 -0.27 -10.58
CA ASN A 99 -3.73 -1.04 -10.96
C ASN A 99 -3.69 -1.40 -12.45
N GLN A 100 -4.84 -1.62 -13.09
CA GLN A 100 -4.88 -2.15 -14.45
C GLN A 100 -5.36 -1.17 -15.50
N GLU A 101 -6.11 -0.16 -15.14
CA GLU A 101 -6.72 0.77 -16.11
C GLU A 101 -6.25 2.21 -15.96
N ARG A 102 -6.02 2.67 -14.73
CA ARG A 102 -5.67 4.06 -14.46
C ARG A 102 -4.22 4.35 -14.84
N ILE A 103 -4.01 5.25 -15.80
CA ILE A 103 -2.67 5.71 -16.17
C ILE A 103 -2.15 6.77 -15.20
N HIS A 104 -0.85 6.85 -15.03
CA HIS A 104 -0.19 7.78 -14.12
C HIS A 104 0.97 8.50 -14.81
N SER A 105 0.96 9.83 -14.75
CA SER A 105 2.00 10.63 -15.37
C SER A 105 3.40 10.34 -14.80
N SER A 106 3.47 10.02 -13.52
CA SER A 106 4.75 9.74 -12.83
C SER A 106 5.43 8.47 -13.31
N ILE A 107 4.72 7.59 -14.01
CA ILE A 107 5.27 6.36 -14.59
C ILE A 107 5.04 6.32 -16.10
N ASP A 108 5.23 7.46 -16.77
CA ASP A 108 5.12 7.61 -18.22
C ASP A 108 3.76 7.23 -18.77
N TYR A 109 2.69 7.58 -18.06
CA TYR A 109 1.29 7.31 -18.44
C TYR A 109 0.98 5.82 -18.60
N LYS A 110 1.72 4.99 -17.90
CA LYS A 110 1.42 3.56 -17.80
C LYS A 110 0.54 3.28 -16.58
N THR A 111 -0.02 2.09 -16.53
CA THR A 111 -0.69 1.60 -15.33
C THR A 111 0.32 0.93 -14.40
N PRO A 112 0.05 0.87 -13.07
CA PRO A 112 0.91 0.11 -12.15
C PRO A 112 1.13 -1.35 -12.60
N TYR A 113 0.10 -2.01 -13.13
CA TYR A 113 0.21 -3.37 -13.62
C TYR A 113 1.19 -3.50 -14.79
N GLU A 114 1.18 -2.56 -15.74
CA GLU A 114 2.12 -2.55 -16.84
C GLU A 114 3.56 -2.42 -16.37
N VAL A 115 3.80 -1.56 -15.37
CA VAL A 115 5.14 -1.41 -14.78
C VAL A 115 5.57 -2.69 -14.07
N GLU A 116 4.68 -3.31 -13.31
CA GLU A 116 4.96 -4.57 -12.62
C GLU A 116 5.32 -5.68 -13.61
N CYS A 117 4.59 -5.79 -14.71
CA CYS A 117 4.86 -6.82 -15.73
C CYS A 117 6.16 -6.60 -16.49
N ALA A 118 6.67 -5.37 -16.54
CA ALA A 118 7.92 -5.04 -17.21
C ALA A 118 9.16 -5.36 -16.37
N CYS A 119 8.98 -5.66 -15.10
CA CYS A 119 10.10 -5.97 -14.18
C CYS A 119 10.55 -7.42 -14.28
#